data_5a16d999914b6538919da4e454ffec37
#
_entry.id   5a16d999914b6538919da4e454ffec37
#
_cell.length_a   1.000
_cell.length_b   1.000
_cell.length_c   1.000
_cell.angle_alpha   90.00
_cell.angle_beta   90.00
_cell.angle_gamma   90.00
#
_symmetry.space_group_name_H-M   'P 1'
#
loop_
_entity.id
_entity.type
_entity.pdbx_description
1 polymer ?
#
loop_
_entity_poly.entity_id
_entity_poly.type
_entity_poly.pdbx_seq_one_letter_code
_entity_poly.pdbx_strand_id
1 'polypeptide(L)'
;MNDLKFESQKSGNEKNIIVKISGDIDAYHSPKMKEEMEGFIKGEYKNIILDFQEVPYIDSAGLGTLVSILREVRNYQKELKIVGLRKNIKRIFEMTRLDNIFNIYDTIEEAEK
;
A
#
# COMPACT_ATOMS: atom_id res chain seq x y z
N MET A 1 18.23 10.28 -7.85
CA MET A 1 16.86 9.89 -7.45
C MET A 1 16.92 8.57 -6.70
N ASN A 2 16.26 8.51 -5.55
CA ASN A 2 16.29 7.29 -4.74
C ASN A 2 15.32 6.24 -5.31
N ASP A 3 15.74 4.99 -5.25
CA ASP A 3 14.88 3.90 -5.66
C ASP A 3 13.74 3.69 -4.66
N LEU A 4 12.61 3.25 -5.16
CA LEU A 4 11.51 2.80 -4.32
C LEU A 4 11.88 1.41 -3.79
N LYS A 5 11.84 1.24 -2.47
CA LYS A 5 12.25 -0.01 -1.82
C LYS A 5 11.06 -0.69 -1.16
N PHE A 6 11.09 -2.02 -1.15
CA PHE A 6 10.06 -2.85 -0.57
C PHE A 6 10.69 -3.86 0.37
N GLU A 7 10.19 -3.93 1.60
CA GLU A 7 10.63 -4.94 2.55
C GLU A 7 9.39 -5.68 3.04
N SER A 8 9.32 -6.97 2.79
CA SER A 8 8.21 -7.77 3.27
C SER A 8 8.58 -8.46 4.57
N GLN A 9 7.59 -8.58 5.42
CA GLN A 9 7.76 -9.17 6.75
C GLN A 9 6.51 -9.96 7.08
N LYS A 10 6.71 -11.16 7.59
CA LYS A 10 5.58 -12.01 7.99
C LYS A 10 4.94 -11.47 9.26
N SER A 11 3.62 -11.54 9.29
CA SER A 11 2.85 -11.22 10.48
C SER A 11 2.74 -12.46 11.37
N GLY A 12 2.29 -12.28 12.61
CA GLY A 12 1.92 -13.40 13.48
C GLY A 12 0.76 -14.22 12.90
N ASN A 13 -0.07 -13.59 12.05
CA ASN A 13 -1.13 -14.27 11.33
C ASN A 13 -0.59 -14.64 9.95
N GLU A 14 -0.56 -15.94 9.63
CA GLU A 14 -0.02 -16.46 8.38
C GLU A 14 -0.73 -15.94 7.12
N LYS A 15 -1.95 -15.45 7.27
CA LYS A 15 -2.72 -14.92 6.14
C LYS A 15 -2.35 -13.49 5.78
N ASN A 16 -1.57 -12.81 6.64
CA ASN A 16 -1.16 -11.44 6.45
C ASN A 16 0.28 -11.34 5.99
N ILE A 17 0.53 -10.40 5.08
CA ILE A 17 1.89 -9.98 4.75
C ILE A 17 1.98 -8.47 4.97
N ILE A 18 3.04 -8.04 5.63
CA ILE A 18 3.32 -6.63 5.86
C ILE A 18 4.40 -6.22 4.88
N VAL A 19 4.13 -5.20 4.06
CA VAL A 19 5.08 -4.71 3.07
C VAL A 19 5.40 -3.26 3.40
N LYS A 20 6.63 -3.03 3.85
CA LYS A 20 7.11 -1.67 4.10
C LYS A 20 7.61 -1.08 2.79
N ILE A 21 7.09 0.10 2.46
CA ILE A 21 7.48 0.82 1.25
C ILE A 21 8.29 2.04 1.69
N SER A 22 9.44 2.25 1.03
CA SER A 22 10.30 3.40 1.33
C SER A 22 10.59 4.15 0.04
N GLY A 23 10.23 5.43 0.00
CA GLY A 23 10.47 6.29 -1.14
C GLY A 23 9.21 6.88 -1.73
N ASP A 24 9.36 7.59 -2.84
CA ASP A 24 8.26 8.29 -3.49
C ASP A 24 7.44 7.37 -4.36
N ILE A 25 6.13 7.45 -4.22
CA ILE A 25 5.20 6.72 -5.09
C ILE A 25 4.72 7.70 -6.15
N ASP A 26 5.43 7.74 -7.26
CA ASP A 26 5.23 8.72 -8.33
C ASP A 26 5.18 8.02 -9.69
N ALA A 27 5.07 8.82 -10.75
CA ALA A 27 4.98 8.30 -12.11
C ALA A 27 6.20 7.44 -12.47
N TYR A 28 7.38 7.87 -12.02
CA TYR A 28 8.62 7.15 -12.32
C TYR A 28 8.64 5.75 -11.69
N HIS A 29 8.16 5.64 -10.45
CA HIS A 29 8.20 4.38 -9.71
C HIS A 29 6.95 3.51 -9.88
N SER A 30 5.93 3.99 -10.58
CA SER A 30 4.68 3.25 -10.73
C SER A 30 4.84 1.86 -11.34
N PRO A 31 5.66 1.66 -12.39
CA PRO A 31 5.85 0.31 -12.93
C PRO A 31 6.45 -0.66 -11.91
N LYS A 32 7.44 -0.20 -11.13
CA LYS A 32 8.08 -1.03 -10.10
C LYS A 32 7.07 -1.36 -8.98
N MET A 33 6.26 -0.39 -8.58
CA MET A 33 5.23 -0.61 -7.58
C MET A 33 4.27 -1.71 -8.00
N LYS A 34 3.80 -1.67 -9.24
CA LYS A 34 2.88 -2.69 -9.77
C LYS A 34 3.55 -4.06 -9.83
N GLU A 35 4.79 -4.12 -10.30
CA GLU A 35 5.53 -5.36 -10.42
C GLU A 35 5.73 -6.03 -9.07
N GLU A 36 6.17 -5.27 -8.07
CA GLU A 36 6.38 -5.80 -6.72
C GLU A 36 5.08 -6.28 -6.09
N MET A 37 4.01 -5.52 -6.25
CA MET A 37 2.73 -5.89 -5.67
C MET A 37 2.11 -7.12 -6.30
N GLU A 38 2.38 -7.37 -7.58
CA GLU A 38 1.84 -8.53 -8.28
C GLU A 38 2.21 -9.84 -7.58
N GLY A 39 3.44 -9.95 -7.10
CA GLY A 39 3.88 -11.15 -6.39
C GLY A 39 3.09 -11.40 -5.12
N PHE A 40 2.76 -10.36 -4.36
CA PHE A 40 1.96 -10.50 -3.15
C PHE A 40 0.50 -10.79 -3.47
N ILE A 41 -0.03 -10.16 -4.50
CA ILE A 41 -1.44 -10.34 -4.90
C ILE A 41 -1.70 -11.77 -5.36
N LYS A 42 -0.78 -12.35 -6.12
CA LYS A 42 -0.90 -13.72 -6.64
C LYS A 42 -0.45 -14.78 -5.66
N GLY A 43 0.15 -14.37 -4.55
CA GLY A 43 0.65 -15.29 -3.52
C GLY A 43 -0.45 -15.83 -2.62
N GLU A 44 -0.04 -16.43 -1.52
CA GLU A 44 -0.93 -17.13 -0.59
C GLU A 44 -1.63 -16.24 0.43
N TYR A 45 -1.19 -14.99 0.55
CA TYR A 45 -1.72 -14.09 1.58
C TYR A 45 -3.13 -13.61 1.23
N LYS A 46 -3.97 -13.47 2.23
CA LYS A 46 -5.31 -12.90 2.07
C LYS A 46 -5.35 -11.40 2.34
N ASN A 47 -4.48 -10.94 3.23
CA ASN A 47 -4.42 -9.53 3.61
C ASN A 47 -3.03 -8.99 3.33
N ILE A 48 -2.98 -7.92 2.58
CA ILE A 48 -1.74 -7.22 2.26
C ILE A 48 -1.77 -5.89 2.99
N ILE A 49 -0.85 -5.71 3.92
CA ILE A 49 -0.75 -4.50 4.73
C ILE A 49 0.44 -3.68 4.24
N LEU A 50 0.18 -2.52 3.68
CA LEU A 50 1.23 -1.62 3.19
C LEU A 50 1.57 -0.61 4.27
N ASP A 51 2.83 -0.58 4.69
CA ASP A 51 3.34 0.37 5.66
C ASP A 51 3.94 1.56 4.91
N PHE A 52 3.31 2.73 5.09
CA PHE A 52 3.68 3.97 4.40
C PHE A 52 4.50 4.92 5.25
N GLN A 53 4.99 4.51 6.40
CA GLN A 53 5.74 5.42 7.29
C GLN A 53 6.93 6.08 6.59
N GLU A 54 7.53 5.38 5.63
CA GLU A 54 8.70 5.87 4.90
C GLU A 54 8.35 6.35 3.48
N VAL A 55 7.09 6.70 3.25
CA VAL A 55 6.64 7.30 1.98
C VAL A 55 6.41 8.78 2.20
N PRO A 56 7.33 9.64 1.76
CA PRO A 56 7.21 11.10 1.99
C PRO A 56 6.38 11.81 0.94
N TYR A 57 6.17 11.20 -0.22
CA TYR A 57 5.55 11.89 -1.35
C TYR A 57 4.78 10.91 -2.23
N ILE A 58 3.65 11.36 -2.71
CA ILE A 58 2.86 10.64 -3.70
C ILE A 58 2.25 11.67 -4.66
N ASP A 59 2.31 11.39 -5.97
CA ASP A 59 1.68 12.25 -6.97
C ASP A 59 0.41 11.59 -7.51
N SER A 60 -0.23 12.26 -8.47
CA SER A 60 -1.48 11.75 -9.04
C SER A 60 -1.31 10.42 -9.76
N ALA A 61 -0.15 10.21 -10.40
CA ALA A 61 0.15 8.93 -11.05
C ALA A 61 0.30 7.83 -10.00
N GLY A 62 0.97 8.14 -8.87
CA GLY A 62 1.11 7.21 -7.75
C GLY A 62 -0.23 6.85 -7.15
N LEU A 63 -1.12 7.83 -6.96
CA LEU A 63 -2.47 7.57 -6.48
C LEU A 63 -3.24 6.66 -7.43
N GLY A 64 -3.15 6.92 -8.73
CA GLY A 64 -3.78 6.08 -9.74
C GLY A 64 -3.26 4.65 -9.71
N THR A 65 -1.96 4.49 -9.48
CA THR A 65 -1.34 3.18 -9.33
C THR A 65 -1.88 2.44 -8.11
N LEU A 66 -2.03 3.13 -6.98
CA LEU A 66 -2.61 2.52 -5.78
C LEU A 66 -4.05 2.08 -6.00
N VAL A 67 -4.84 2.89 -6.71
CA VAL A 67 -6.22 2.53 -7.04
C VAL A 67 -6.25 1.28 -7.92
N SER A 68 -5.35 1.21 -8.90
CA SER A 68 -5.22 0.04 -9.78
C SER A 68 -4.86 -1.22 -8.97
N ILE A 69 -3.94 -1.09 -8.04
CA ILE A 69 -3.53 -2.18 -7.14
C ILE A 69 -4.69 -2.64 -6.27
N LEU A 70 -5.43 -1.70 -5.71
CA LEU A 70 -6.61 -2.02 -4.88
C LEU A 70 -7.63 -2.83 -5.68
N ARG A 71 -7.87 -2.41 -6.92
CA ARG A 71 -8.82 -3.11 -7.80
C ARG A 71 -8.37 -4.54 -8.06
N GLU A 72 -7.09 -4.72 -8.33
CA GLU A 72 -6.54 -6.06 -8.58
C GLU A 72 -6.60 -6.94 -7.33
N VAL A 73 -6.26 -6.38 -6.17
CA VAL A 73 -6.36 -7.10 -4.89
C VAL A 73 -7.79 -7.62 -4.68
N ARG A 74 -8.78 -6.77 -4.95
CA ARG A 74 -10.19 -7.14 -4.80
C ARG A 74 -10.62 -8.19 -5.81
N ASN A 75 -10.07 -8.15 -7.02
CA ASN A 75 -10.35 -9.17 -8.03
C ASN A 75 -9.86 -10.55 -7.59
N TYR A 76 -8.82 -10.60 -6.78
CA TYR A 76 -8.31 -11.84 -6.19
C TYR A 76 -9.01 -12.19 -4.87
N GLN A 77 -10.05 -11.44 -4.51
CA GLN A 77 -10.82 -11.65 -3.27
C GLN A 77 -9.96 -11.51 -2.02
N LYS A 78 -9.05 -10.54 -2.06
CA LYS A 78 -8.13 -10.23 -0.96
C LYS A 78 -8.40 -8.83 -0.45
N GLU A 79 -7.78 -8.48 0.68
CA GLU A 79 -7.89 -7.15 1.26
C GLU A 79 -6.56 -6.43 1.23
N LEU A 80 -6.60 -5.15 0.91
CA LEU A 80 -5.47 -4.24 0.97
C LEU A 80 -5.70 -3.26 2.11
N LYS A 81 -4.71 -3.15 2.98
CA LYS A 81 -4.77 -2.23 4.11
C LYS A 81 -3.54 -1.33 4.08
N ILE A 82 -3.72 -0.09 4.48
CA ILE A 82 -2.62 0.89 4.50
C ILE A 82 -2.45 1.38 5.93
N VAL A 83 -1.20 1.43 6.41
CA VAL A 83 -0.89 1.93 7.75
C VAL A 83 0.18 3.01 7.69
N GLY A 84 0.17 3.88 8.66
CA GLY A 84 1.26 4.82 8.88
C GLY A 84 1.37 5.94 7.88
N LEU A 85 0.27 6.37 7.28
CA LEU A 85 0.30 7.51 6.36
C LEU A 85 0.84 8.76 7.07
N ARG A 86 1.79 9.45 6.45
CA ARG A 86 2.23 10.76 6.93
C ARG A 86 1.09 11.75 6.74
N LYS A 87 1.09 12.81 7.54
CA LYS A 87 -0.01 13.79 7.54
C LYS A 87 -0.29 14.37 6.16
N ASN A 88 0.74 14.71 5.41
CA ASN A 88 0.58 15.28 4.08
C ASN A 88 -0.06 14.28 3.11
N ILE A 89 0.29 13.01 3.22
CA ILE A 89 -0.28 11.96 2.38
C ILE A 89 -1.72 11.67 2.79
N LYS A 90 -1.96 11.57 4.09
CA LYS A 90 -3.31 11.35 4.61
C LYS A 90 -4.27 12.43 4.15
N ARG A 91 -3.81 13.69 4.14
CA ARG A 91 -4.62 14.82 3.66
C ARG A 91 -4.99 14.65 2.19
N ILE A 92 -4.04 14.16 1.37
CA ILE A 92 -4.32 13.91 -0.05
C ILE A 92 -5.41 12.87 -0.21
N PHE A 93 -5.34 11.78 0.57
CA PHE A 93 -6.38 10.75 0.54
C PHE A 93 -7.75 11.31 0.94
N GLU A 94 -7.77 12.18 1.94
CA GLU A 94 -9.02 12.81 2.40
C GLU A 94 -9.58 13.78 1.35
N MET A 95 -8.72 14.61 0.78
CA MET A 95 -9.13 15.60 -0.21
C MET A 95 -9.64 14.97 -1.51
N THR A 96 -9.08 13.83 -1.87
CA THR A 96 -9.49 13.10 -3.08
C THR A 96 -10.59 12.09 -2.80
N ARG A 97 -11.03 11.97 -1.56
CA ARG A 97 -12.04 11.00 -1.12
C ARG A 97 -11.58 9.54 -1.25
N LEU A 98 -10.28 9.31 -1.44
CA LEU A 98 -9.75 7.94 -1.52
C LEU A 98 -9.76 7.25 -0.17
N ASP A 99 -9.85 8.00 0.93
CA ASP A 99 -10.02 7.43 2.26
C ASP A 99 -11.33 6.64 2.39
N ASN A 100 -12.30 6.86 1.50
CA ASN A 100 -13.57 6.12 1.50
C ASN A 100 -13.44 4.74 0.85
N ILE A 101 -12.43 4.52 0.00
CA ILE A 101 -12.26 3.25 -0.69
C ILE A 101 -11.09 2.42 -0.18
N PHE A 102 -10.12 3.05 0.47
CA PHE A 102 -9.01 2.34 1.08
C PHE A 102 -9.25 2.11 2.56
N ASN A 103 -8.81 0.96 3.08
CA ASN A 103 -8.83 0.68 4.50
C ASN A 103 -7.54 1.23 5.12
N ILE A 104 -7.66 2.32 5.84
CA ILE A 104 -6.51 3.05 6.40
C ILE A 104 -6.52 2.94 7.90
N TYR A 105 -5.37 2.62 8.48
CA TYR A 105 -5.18 2.46 9.92
C TYR A 105 -3.94 3.24 10.36
N ASP A 106 -3.88 3.58 11.62
CA ASP A 106 -2.71 4.29 12.15
C ASP A 106 -1.54 3.34 12.43
N THR A 107 -1.84 2.11 12.85
CA THR A 107 -0.81 1.14 13.23
C THR A 107 -1.02 -0.21 12.56
N ILE A 108 0.07 -0.99 12.51
CA ILE A 108 0.01 -2.36 11.99
C ILE A 108 -0.92 -3.21 12.86
N GLU A 109 -0.86 -3.03 14.18
CA GLU A 109 -1.69 -3.78 15.11
C GLU A 109 -3.18 -3.59 14.84
N GLU A 110 -3.58 -2.37 14.55
CA GLU A 110 -4.97 -2.09 14.20
C GLU A 110 -5.39 -2.76 12.89
N ALA A 111 -4.49 -2.75 11.91
CA ALA A 111 -4.77 -3.35 10.61
C ALA A 111 -4.87 -4.87 10.68
N GLU A 112 -4.20 -5.49 11.63
CA GLU A 112 -4.18 -6.94 11.78
C GLU A 112 -5.40 -7.52 12.49
N LYS A 113 -6.20 -6.67 13.10
CA LYS A 113 -7.40 -7.12 13.85
C LYS A 113 -8.51 -7.61 12.94
#